data_502f4b53d2b0b9c06afb60929e00c0da
#
_entry.id   502f4b53d2b0b9c06afb60929e00c0da
#
_cell.length_a   1.000
_cell.length_b   1.000
_cell.length_c   1.000
_cell.angle_alpha   90.00
_cell.angle_beta   90.00
_cell.angle_gamma   90.00
#
_symmetry.space_group_name_H-M   'P 1'
#
loop_
_entity.id
_entity.type
_entity.pdbx_description
1 polymer ?
#
loop_
_entity_poly.entity_id
_entity_poly.type
_entity_poly.pdbx_seq_one_letter_code
_entity_poly.pdbx_strand_id
1 'polypeptide(L)'
;MGIPSFCARTLSAGSLALALPLAAAQAPQHYDCRRAAKPLIIDGKLDDRAWKSAPWTTDFVDIEGDAKPKPRFRTRMKMLWDDTYLYLGAELDEPDIKAKLTEHDSVIFHDNDFELFLKPTTGQPGYFEFEINALNTSWDLYLNKPYREGGKADNSWDIPGLKTAVALNGTLNKSDDTDKGWTVEIAIPWTAFGSRLPVERPKPGTEWRVNFSRVEWKAGQPKEDNWVWSQQGAVNMHIPEMWGYLRFR
;
A
#
# COMPACT_ATOMS: atom_id res chain seq x y z
N MET A 1 12.88 -69.76 -51.50
CA MET A 1 13.43 -68.42 -51.42
C MET A 1 12.55 -67.63 -50.42
N GLY A 2 13.02 -67.50 -49.21
CA GLY A 2 12.26 -66.85 -48.13
C GLY A 2 12.65 -65.37 -48.02
N ILE A 3 11.63 -64.51 -47.80
CA ILE A 3 11.76 -63.09 -47.58
C ILE A 3 11.74 -62.83 -46.07
N PRO A 4 12.68 -62.11 -45.46
CA PRO A 4 12.65 -61.82 -44.03
C PRO A 4 11.72 -60.67 -43.72
N SER A 5 10.86 -60.82 -42.68
CA SER A 5 9.94 -59.85 -42.10
C SER A 5 10.71 -58.87 -41.24
N PHE A 6 10.61 -57.57 -41.55
CA PHE A 6 11.17 -56.46 -40.75
C PHE A 6 10.15 -56.06 -39.63
N CYS A 7 10.55 -56.27 -38.41
CA CYS A 7 9.79 -55.84 -37.25
C CYS A 7 10.11 -54.37 -36.92
N ALA A 8 9.17 -53.47 -37.15
CA ALA A 8 9.31 -52.06 -36.77
C ALA A 8 9.07 -51.87 -35.27
N ARG A 9 10.09 -51.43 -34.56
CA ARG A 9 9.96 -50.98 -33.15
C ARG A 9 9.51 -49.52 -33.12
N THR A 10 8.30 -49.29 -32.64
CA THR A 10 7.80 -47.94 -32.33
C THR A 10 8.39 -47.48 -30.99
N LEU A 11 9.21 -46.46 -31.05
CA LEU A 11 9.68 -45.71 -29.88
C LEU A 11 8.59 -44.70 -29.47
N SER A 12 7.92 -44.95 -28.36
CA SER A 12 7.02 -43.95 -27.75
C SER A 12 7.84 -42.94 -26.96
N ALA A 13 7.90 -41.71 -27.46
CA ALA A 13 8.46 -40.58 -26.74
C ALA A 13 7.47 -40.13 -25.65
N GLY A 14 7.77 -40.50 -24.40
CA GLY A 14 7.05 -39.98 -23.25
C GLY A 14 7.40 -38.52 -23.00
N SER A 15 6.44 -37.62 -23.23
CA SER A 15 6.57 -36.20 -22.86
C SER A 15 6.48 -36.05 -21.35
N LEU A 16 7.59 -35.79 -20.70
CA LEU A 16 7.66 -35.43 -19.28
C LEU A 16 7.17 -33.97 -19.17
N ALA A 17 5.91 -33.77 -18.78
CA ALA A 17 5.40 -32.45 -18.43
C ALA A 17 6.02 -32.04 -17.08
N LEU A 18 6.98 -31.11 -17.09
CA LEU A 18 7.43 -30.43 -15.89
C LEU A 18 6.27 -29.57 -15.37
N ALA A 19 5.60 -30.01 -14.30
CA ALA A 19 4.72 -29.16 -13.54
C ALA A 19 5.57 -28.12 -12.78
N LEU A 20 5.58 -26.88 -13.25
CA LEU A 20 6.11 -25.76 -12.47
C LEU A 20 5.27 -25.63 -11.19
N PRO A 21 5.90 -25.53 -10.01
CA PRO A 21 5.15 -25.28 -8.78
C PRO A 21 4.45 -23.93 -8.93
N LEU A 22 3.13 -23.92 -8.78
CA LEU A 22 2.36 -22.69 -8.60
C LEU A 22 2.87 -22.06 -7.30
N ALA A 23 3.51 -20.91 -7.39
CA ALA A 23 3.92 -20.18 -6.19
C ALA A 23 2.65 -19.95 -5.36
N ALA A 24 2.62 -20.47 -4.14
CA ALA A 24 1.51 -20.21 -3.23
C ALA A 24 1.44 -18.70 -2.98
N ALA A 25 0.28 -18.09 -3.22
CA ALA A 25 0.08 -16.69 -2.91
C ALA A 25 0.44 -16.46 -1.42
N GLN A 26 1.31 -15.50 -1.15
CA GLN A 26 1.69 -15.17 0.21
C GLN A 26 0.44 -14.76 0.99
N ALA A 27 0.28 -15.23 2.22
CA ALA A 27 -0.84 -14.84 3.07
C ALA A 27 -0.80 -13.32 3.35
N PRO A 28 -1.96 -12.67 3.48
CA PRO A 28 -2.02 -11.26 3.84
C PRO A 28 -1.23 -10.94 5.11
N GLN A 29 -0.59 -9.78 5.15
CA GLN A 29 0.19 -9.29 6.28
C GLN A 29 -0.69 -9.01 7.50
N HIS A 30 -0.09 -8.91 8.69
CA HIS A 30 -0.78 -8.56 9.94
C HIS A 30 -0.03 -7.46 10.67
N TYR A 31 -0.77 -6.51 11.24
CA TYR A 31 -0.22 -5.46 12.06
C TYR A 31 -1.01 -5.28 13.35
N ASP A 32 -0.34 -5.38 14.50
CA ASP A 32 -0.90 -5.07 15.81
C ASP A 32 -0.73 -3.57 16.11
N CYS A 33 -1.80 -2.82 15.89
CA CYS A 33 -1.85 -1.39 16.09
C CYS A 33 -2.05 -1.08 17.58
N ARG A 34 -1.04 -0.53 18.22
CA ARG A 34 -1.04 -0.23 19.65
C ARG A 34 -1.65 1.13 19.94
N ARG A 35 -2.19 1.30 21.16
CA ARG A 35 -2.63 2.62 21.59
C ARG A 35 -1.45 3.55 21.85
N ALA A 36 -1.57 4.77 21.34
CA ALA A 36 -0.71 5.88 21.72
C ALA A 36 -1.05 6.34 23.15
N ALA A 37 -0.04 6.53 23.99
CA ALA A 37 -0.26 7.01 25.36
C ALA A 37 -0.66 8.49 25.42
N LYS A 38 -0.36 9.25 24.37
CA LYS A 38 -0.68 10.68 24.18
C LYS A 38 -0.89 10.94 22.70
N PRO A 39 -1.69 11.98 22.34
CA PRO A 39 -1.78 12.43 20.96
C PRO A 39 -0.39 12.75 20.39
N LEU A 40 -0.21 12.44 19.10
CA LEU A 40 1.01 12.73 18.36
C LEU A 40 0.97 14.16 17.79
N ILE A 41 2.14 14.74 17.62
CA ILE A 41 2.33 15.98 16.86
C ILE A 41 2.54 15.57 15.41
N ILE A 42 1.72 16.09 14.51
CA ILE A 42 1.81 15.78 13.08
C ILE A 42 2.68 16.85 12.44
N ASP A 43 4.00 16.59 12.35
CA ASP A 43 4.99 17.51 11.77
C ASP A 43 5.86 16.85 10.68
N GLY A 44 5.51 15.61 10.31
CA GLY A 44 6.19 14.80 9.29
C GLY A 44 7.39 14.01 9.81
N LYS A 45 7.77 14.17 11.09
CA LYS A 45 8.92 13.47 11.68
C LYS A 45 8.47 12.32 12.57
N LEU A 46 9.05 11.16 12.38
CA LEU A 46 8.72 9.97 13.16
C LEU A 46 9.55 9.89 14.45
N ASP A 47 9.81 11.03 15.09
CA ASP A 47 10.67 11.14 16.27
C ASP A 47 9.89 11.24 17.59
N ASP A 48 8.58 11.45 17.55
CA ASP A 48 7.71 11.38 18.72
C ASP A 48 7.94 10.10 19.53
N ARG A 49 7.97 10.24 20.85
CA ARG A 49 8.19 9.10 21.75
C ARG A 49 7.19 7.96 21.52
N ALA A 50 5.96 8.30 21.11
CA ALA A 50 4.92 7.33 20.83
C ALA A 50 5.34 6.36 19.70
N TRP A 51 5.99 6.86 18.65
CA TRP A 51 6.47 6.03 17.55
C TRP A 51 7.50 4.97 17.94
N LYS A 52 8.21 5.17 19.07
CA LYS A 52 9.14 4.15 19.59
C LYS A 52 8.45 2.88 20.05
N SER A 53 7.17 2.95 20.39
CA SER A 53 6.36 1.79 20.81
C SER A 53 5.70 1.06 19.64
N ALA A 54 5.60 1.69 18.48
CA ALA A 54 5.04 1.10 17.27
C ALA A 54 6.10 0.27 16.53
N PRO A 55 5.86 -1.01 16.25
CA PRO A 55 6.75 -1.78 15.39
C PRO A 55 6.68 -1.25 13.95
N TRP A 56 7.78 -1.37 13.21
CA TRP A 56 7.73 -1.22 11.76
C TRP A 56 6.97 -2.39 11.13
N THR A 57 6.30 -2.14 10.01
CA THR A 57 5.89 -3.21 9.09
C THR A 57 7.12 -3.93 8.52
N THR A 58 6.92 -5.04 7.84
CA THR A 58 7.89 -5.51 6.85
C THR A 58 8.08 -4.44 5.79
N ASP A 59 9.25 -4.44 5.14
CA ASP A 59 9.49 -3.60 3.98
C ASP A 59 8.47 -3.96 2.87
N PHE A 60 8.14 -2.98 2.04
CA PHE A 60 7.23 -3.21 0.92
C PHE A 60 7.87 -4.15 -0.11
N VAL A 61 7.01 -4.86 -0.83
CA VAL A 61 7.35 -5.79 -1.92
C VAL A 61 6.72 -5.32 -3.22
N ASP A 62 7.10 -5.91 -4.35
CA ASP A 62 6.38 -5.66 -5.60
C ASP A 62 4.91 -6.08 -5.48
N ILE A 63 4.00 -5.32 -6.07
CA ILE A 63 2.55 -5.56 -6.00
C ILE A 63 2.14 -6.94 -6.52
N GLU A 64 2.87 -7.48 -7.50
CA GLU A 64 2.65 -8.83 -8.05
C GLU A 64 3.34 -9.92 -7.22
N GLY A 65 4.19 -9.55 -6.24
CA GLY A 65 4.83 -10.45 -5.28
C GLY A 65 6.20 -10.97 -5.71
N ASP A 66 6.64 -12.05 -5.06
CA ASP A 66 8.01 -12.60 -5.13
C ASP A 66 8.48 -13.04 -6.52
N ALA A 67 7.58 -13.16 -7.50
CA ALA A 67 7.96 -13.42 -8.90
C ALA A 67 8.59 -12.20 -9.58
N LYS A 68 8.53 -11.03 -8.96
CA LYS A 68 9.07 -9.76 -9.43
C LYS A 68 10.33 -9.35 -8.67
N PRO A 69 11.14 -8.46 -9.24
CA PRO A 69 12.27 -7.88 -8.54
C PRO A 69 11.83 -7.19 -7.24
N LYS A 70 12.68 -7.21 -6.23
CA LYS A 70 12.45 -6.42 -5.01
C LYS A 70 12.42 -4.92 -5.33
N PRO A 71 11.65 -4.12 -4.57
CA PRO A 71 11.67 -2.67 -4.65
C PRO A 71 13.10 -2.11 -4.64
N ARG A 72 13.37 -1.12 -5.49
CA ARG A 72 14.68 -0.46 -5.57
C ARG A 72 14.98 0.34 -4.32
N PHE A 73 13.95 0.86 -3.67
CA PHE A 73 14.02 1.70 -2.49
C PHE A 73 13.12 1.13 -1.41
N ARG A 74 13.61 1.18 -0.18
CA ARG A 74 12.84 0.70 0.97
C ARG A 74 11.69 1.63 1.28
N THR A 75 10.53 1.04 1.55
CA THR A 75 9.37 1.70 2.15
C THR A 75 8.87 0.84 3.30
N ARG A 76 8.55 1.46 4.41
CA ARG A 76 7.95 0.82 5.58
C ARG A 76 7.12 1.82 6.37
N MET A 77 6.24 1.32 7.21
CA MET A 77 5.38 2.20 7.98
C MET A 77 5.09 1.70 9.39
N LYS A 78 4.51 2.57 10.18
CA LYS A 78 4.04 2.33 11.55
C LYS A 78 2.61 2.82 11.70
N MET A 79 1.88 2.20 12.63
CA MET A 79 0.53 2.65 13.01
C MET A 79 0.38 2.69 14.52
N LEU A 80 -0.34 3.70 14.98
CA LEU A 80 -0.83 3.87 16.34
C LEU A 80 -2.27 4.36 16.30
N TRP A 81 -2.96 4.30 17.42
CA TRP A 81 -4.29 4.83 17.55
C TRP A 81 -4.56 5.38 18.96
N ASP A 82 -5.52 6.29 19.07
CA ASP A 82 -6.05 6.75 20.35
C ASP A 82 -7.57 6.91 20.28
N ASP A 83 -8.15 7.63 21.21
CA ASP A 83 -9.60 7.85 21.25
C ASP A 83 -10.10 8.76 20.11
N THR A 84 -9.23 9.48 19.43
CA THR A 84 -9.57 10.47 18.42
C THR A 84 -9.13 10.09 17.02
N TYR A 85 -7.92 9.52 16.90
CA TYR A 85 -7.24 9.34 15.60
C TYR A 85 -6.70 7.92 15.39
N LEU A 86 -6.69 7.51 14.13
CA LEU A 86 -5.72 6.57 13.59
C LEU A 86 -4.51 7.37 13.13
N TYR A 87 -3.31 7.01 13.62
CA TYR A 87 -2.04 7.62 13.23
C TYR A 87 -1.26 6.67 12.33
N LEU A 88 -0.74 7.19 11.25
CA LEU A 88 0.15 6.47 10.32
C LEU A 88 1.42 7.27 10.15
N GLY A 89 2.56 6.57 10.12
CA GLY A 89 3.85 7.18 9.85
C GLY A 89 4.61 6.30 8.87
N ALA A 90 4.97 6.82 7.71
CA ALA A 90 5.72 6.08 6.70
C ALA A 90 7.11 6.71 6.48
N GLU A 91 8.08 5.84 6.17
CA GLU A 91 9.44 6.18 5.78
C GLU A 91 9.71 5.61 4.39
N LEU A 92 10.08 6.48 3.47
CA LEU A 92 10.36 6.15 2.08
C LEU A 92 11.81 6.56 1.77
N ASP A 93 12.68 5.59 1.51
CA ASP A 93 14.00 5.85 0.94
C ASP A 93 13.80 6.34 -0.50
N GLU A 94 14.38 7.49 -0.84
CA GLU A 94 14.20 8.13 -2.16
C GLU A 94 15.44 8.97 -2.49
N PRO A 95 16.28 8.52 -3.44
CA PRO A 95 17.53 9.24 -3.76
C PRO A 95 17.34 10.48 -4.64
N ASP A 96 16.15 10.69 -5.20
CA ASP A 96 15.81 11.83 -6.07
C ASP A 96 14.35 12.24 -5.84
N ILE A 97 14.10 12.97 -4.72
CA ILE A 97 12.75 13.31 -4.28
C ILE A 97 12.07 14.22 -5.31
N LYS A 98 10.99 13.73 -5.90
CA LYS A 98 10.23 14.45 -6.92
C LYS A 98 8.75 14.49 -6.60
N ALA A 99 8.17 15.68 -6.79
CA ALA A 99 6.74 15.88 -6.84
C ALA A 99 6.43 17.20 -7.56
N LYS A 100 5.30 17.28 -8.24
CA LYS A 100 4.89 18.45 -9.05
C LYS A 100 3.41 18.80 -8.87
N LEU A 101 2.59 17.89 -8.40
CA LEU A 101 1.16 18.12 -8.20
C LEU A 101 0.95 18.86 -6.90
N THR A 102 0.28 20.02 -7.00
CA THR A 102 0.06 20.95 -5.88
C THR A 102 -1.42 21.16 -5.55
N GLU A 103 -2.31 20.77 -6.43
CA GLU A 103 -3.75 20.93 -6.23
C GLU A 103 -4.31 19.72 -5.51
N HIS A 104 -5.07 19.95 -4.44
CA HIS A 104 -5.84 18.90 -3.75
C HIS A 104 -6.75 18.18 -4.76
N ASP A 105 -6.91 16.86 -4.58
CA ASP A 105 -7.66 15.99 -5.50
C ASP A 105 -7.07 15.84 -6.91
N SER A 106 -5.84 16.28 -7.14
CA SER A 106 -5.08 15.82 -8.30
C SER A 106 -4.90 14.30 -8.23
N VAL A 107 -4.79 13.67 -9.38
CA VAL A 107 -4.47 12.23 -9.48
C VAL A 107 -3.03 12.03 -9.04
N ILE A 108 -2.82 11.81 -7.73
CA ILE A 108 -1.52 11.90 -7.06
C ILE A 108 -0.55 10.83 -7.53
N PHE A 109 -1.02 9.62 -7.89
CA PHE A 109 -0.14 8.57 -8.44
C PHE A 109 0.56 8.94 -9.77
N HIS A 110 0.29 10.11 -10.34
CA HIS A 110 1.12 10.66 -11.43
C HIS A 110 2.43 11.32 -10.93
N ASP A 111 2.60 11.46 -9.61
CA ASP A 111 3.87 11.71 -8.92
C ASP A 111 4.36 10.44 -8.24
N ASN A 112 5.57 10.47 -7.65
CA ASN A 112 5.97 9.50 -6.64
C ASN A 112 5.15 9.78 -5.38
N ASP A 113 4.54 8.75 -4.80
CA ASP A 113 3.59 8.93 -3.73
C ASP A 113 3.64 7.83 -2.66
N PHE A 114 2.79 8.01 -1.66
CA PHE A 114 2.42 7.00 -0.67
C PHE A 114 0.90 6.93 -0.61
N GLU A 115 0.37 5.71 -0.63
CA GLU A 115 -1.06 5.47 -0.63
C GLU A 115 -1.51 4.61 0.56
N LEU A 116 -2.71 4.86 1.02
CA LEU A 116 -3.43 4.11 2.04
C LEU A 116 -4.75 3.59 1.46
N PHE A 117 -5.01 2.30 1.65
CA PHE A 117 -6.29 1.66 1.38
C PHE A 117 -6.83 1.08 2.69
N LEU A 118 -8.02 1.53 3.11
CA LEU A 118 -8.57 1.18 4.42
C LEU A 118 -10.02 0.73 4.31
N LYS A 119 -10.31 -0.49 4.77
CA LYS A 119 -11.66 -1.06 4.82
C LYS A 119 -12.03 -1.44 6.25
N PRO A 120 -12.82 -0.59 6.93
CA PRO A 120 -13.40 -0.91 8.22
C PRO A 120 -14.32 -2.14 8.14
N THR A 121 -14.40 -2.91 9.22
CA THR A 121 -15.30 -4.06 9.30
C THR A 121 -16.70 -3.59 9.68
N THR A 122 -17.51 -3.28 8.68
CA THR A 122 -18.87 -2.77 8.85
C THR A 122 -19.94 -3.69 8.23
N GLY A 123 -19.52 -4.78 7.58
CA GLY A 123 -20.42 -5.60 6.74
C GLY A 123 -20.77 -4.95 5.39
N GLN A 124 -20.29 -3.74 5.10
CA GLN A 124 -20.47 -3.03 3.85
C GLN A 124 -19.29 -3.26 2.90
N PRO A 125 -19.51 -3.23 1.57
CA PRO A 125 -18.44 -3.47 0.59
C PRO A 125 -17.47 -2.28 0.41
N GLY A 126 -17.85 -1.08 0.86
CA GLY A 126 -17.09 0.16 0.66
C GLY A 126 -15.77 0.23 1.42
N TYR A 127 -14.88 1.08 0.95
CA TYR A 127 -13.57 1.34 1.54
C TYR A 127 -13.08 2.74 1.18
N PHE A 128 -11.99 3.16 1.82
CA PHE A 128 -11.38 4.48 1.67
C PHE A 128 -9.99 4.33 1.06
N GLU A 129 -9.63 5.32 0.26
CA GLU A 129 -8.33 5.48 -0.36
C GLU A 129 -7.81 6.88 -0.08
N PHE A 130 -6.52 6.99 0.13
CA PHE A 130 -5.84 8.25 0.37
C PHE A 130 -4.44 8.17 -0.24
N GLU A 131 -4.10 9.15 -1.05
CA GLU A 131 -2.79 9.29 -1.69
C GLU A 131 -2.14 10.59 -1.26
N ILE A 132 -0.81 10.62 -1.17
CA ILE A 132 -0.06 11.82 -0.79
C ILE A 132 1.34 11.81 -1.41
N ASN A 133 1.76 12.94 -1.95
CA ASN A 133 3.10 13.12 -2.51
C ASN A 133 4.06 13.85 -1.54
N ALA A 134 5.32 14.00 -1.95
CA ALA A 134 6.35 14.66 -1.15
C ALA A 134 6.14 16.17 -0.95
N LEU A 135 5.19 16.80 -1.66
CA LEU A 135 4.73 18.18 -1.44
C LEU A 135 3.65 18.30 -0.37
N ASN A 136 3.24 17.17 0.24
CA ASN A 136 2.07 17.09 1.13
C ASN A 136 0.75 17.42 0.41
N THR A 137 0.69 17.23 -0.89
CA THR A 137 -0.55 17.31 -1.67
C THR A 137 -1.24 15.96 -1.62
N SER A 138 -2.52 15.95 -1.34
CA SER A 138 -3.30 14.71 -1.16
C SER A 138 -4.48 14.60 -2.10
N TRP A 139 -4.90 13.36 -2.28
CA TRP A 139 -6.14 12.94 -2.90
C TRP A 139 -6.81 11.91 -2.01
N ASP A 140 -8.05 12.14 -1.64
CA ASP A 140 -8.82 11.24 -0.81
C ASP A 140 -10.17 10.93 -1.45
N LEU A 141 -10.56 9.68 -1.39
CA LEU A 141 -11.77 9.23 -2.03
C LEU A 141 -12.42 8.05 -1.29
N TYR A 142 -13.72 7.91 -1.51
CA TYR A 142 -14.49 6.78 -1.04
C TYR A 142 -14.92 5.91 -2.22
N LEU A 143 -14.66 4.59 -2.14
CA LEU A 143 -15.17 3.62 -3.09
C LEU A 143 -16.32 2.81 -2.46
N ASN A 144 -17.47 2.79 -3.12
CA ASN A 144 -18.61 2.02 -2.64
C ASN A 144 -18.43 0.50 -2.73
N LYS A 145 -17.52 0.02 -3.59
CA LYS A 145 -17.04 -1.35 -3.76
C LYS A 145 -15.88 -1.40 -4.76
N PRO A 146 -15.15 -2.53 -4.91
CA PRO A 146 -14.10 -2.66 -5.90
C PRO A 146 -14.55 -2.37 -7.35
N TYR A 147 -13.68 -1.76 -8.14
CA TYR A 147 -13.98 -1.44 -9.55
C TYR A 147 -14.37 -2.67 -10.36
N ARG A 148 -13.73 -3.83 -10.13
CA ARG A 148 -14.06 -5.10 -10.79
C ARG A 148 -15.49 -5.59 -10.53
N GLU A 149 -16.11 -5.09 -9.48
CA GLU A 149 -17.50 -5.38 -9.11
C GLU A 149 -18.47 -4.28 -9.59
N GLY A 150 -17.99 -3.37 -10.45
CA GLY A 150 -18.74 -2.20 -10.91
C GLY A 150 -18.80 -1.08 -9.87
N GLY A 151 -17.81 -1.00 -8.98
CA GLY A 151 -17.63 0.10 -8.03
C GLY A 151 -17.32 1.42 -8.70
N LYS A 152 -17.57 2.50 -7.96
CA LYS A 152 -17.28 3.87 -8.38
C LYS A 152 -16.63 4.62 -7.22
N ALA A 153 -15.62 5.41 -7.55
CA ALA A 153 -15.02 6.36 -6.62
C ALA A 153 -15.92 7.60 -6.48
N ASP A 154 -16.05 8.07 -5.27
CA ASP A 154 -16.54 9.41 -4.94
C ASP A 154 -15.33 10.29 -4.63
N ASN A 155 -14.86 11.02 -5.64
CA ASN A 155 -13.70 11.93 -5.55
C ASN A 155 -14.06 13.27 -4.89
N SER A 156 -15.33 13.49 -4.56
CA SER A 156 -15.76 14.69 -3.84
C SER A 156 -15.82 14.49 -2.33
N TRP A 157 -15.35 13.34 -1.86
CA TRP A 157 -15.31 13.05 -0.43
C TRP A 157 -13.94 13.39 0.13
N ASP A 158 -13.89 14.41 0.94
CA ASP A 158 -12.72 14.77 1.74
C ASP A 158 -12.77 14.04 3.10
N ILE A 159 -11.60 13.76 3.67
CA ILE A 159 -11.46 13.22 5.03
C ILE A 159 -11.61 14.37 6.04
N PRO A 160 -12.78 14.56 6.70
CA PRO A 160 -12.97 15.68 7.60
C PRO A 160 -12.03 15.63 8.78
N GLY A 161 -11.26 16.70 9.00
CA GLY A 161 -10.32 16.81 10.12
C GLY A 161 -9.03 16.02 9.96
N LEU A 162 -8.71 15.57 8.74
CA LEU A 162 -7.41 15.01 8.36
C LEU A 162 -6.27 15.95 8.77
N LYS A 163 -5.19 15.37 9.26
CA LYS A 163 -3.90 16.09 9.45
C LYS A 163 -2.82 15.30 8.75
N THR A 164 -2.03 15.99 7.96
CA THR A 164 -0.86 15.42 7.28
C THR A 164 0.34 16.34 7.42
N ALA A 165 1.52 15.76 7.42
CA ALA A 165 2.77 16.49 7.30
C ALA A 165 3.82 15.61 6.66
N VAL A 166 4.68 16.21 5.83
CA VAL A 166 5.81 15.58 5.17
C VAL A 166 7.10 16.24 5.62
N ALA A 167 8.12 15.45 5.92
CA ALA A 167 9.47 15.94 6.17
C ALA A 167 10.44 15.33 5.15
N LEU A 168 11.16 16.19 4.46
CA LEU A 168 12.16 15.79 3.47
C LEU A 168 13.53 15.60 4.13
N ASN A 169 14.21 14.54 3.79
CA ASN A 169 15.61 14.33 4.11
C ASN A 169 16.45 14.42 2.83
N GLY A 170 16.45 15.60 2.26
CA GLY A 170 17.01 15.94 0.96
C GLY A 170 16.40 17.21 0.40
N THR A 171 16.48 17.37 -0.91
CA THR A 171 16.01 18.54 -1.66
C THR A 171 15.01 18.14 -2.73
N LEU A 172 13.83 18.74 -2.68
CA LEU A 172 12.76 18.45 -3.64
C LEU A 172 13.12 18.95 -5.05
N ASN A 173 12.87 18.09 -6.06
CA ASN A 173 13.01 18.41 -7.49
C ASN A 173 14.42 18.86 -7.91
N LYS A 174 15.45 18.37 -7.23
CA LYS A 174 16.85 18.69 -7.51
C LYS A 174 17.66 17.42 -7.79
N SER A 175 17.77 17.02 -9.05
CA SER A 175 18.38 15.73 -9.45
C SER A 175 19.91 15.77 -9.57
N ASP A 176 20.57 16.87 -9.21
CA ASP A 176 22.03 17.03 -9.22
C ASP A 176 22.70 16.73 -7.87
N ASP A 177 21.90 16.38 -6.85
CA ASP A 177 22.37 15.86 -5.57
C ASP A 177 21.78 14.46 -5.30
N THR A 178 21.98 13.92 -4.10
CA THR A 178 21.44 12.63 -3.71
C THR A 178 20.73 12.74 -2.38
N ASP A 179 19.44 12.49 -2.41
CA ASP A 179 18.59 12.52 -1.24
C ASP A 179 18.67 11.22 -0.42
N LYS A 180 18.12 11.25 0.77
CA LYS A 180 17.92 10.04 1.59
C LYS A 180 16.48 9.54 1.51
N GLY A 181 15.52 10.45 1.30
CA GLY A 181 14.11 10.13 1.23
C GLY A 181 13.23 11.11 1.98
N TRP A 182 12.03 10.69 2.27
CA TRP A 182 11.05 11.50 2.98
C TRP A 182 10.21 10.66 3.95
N THR A 183 9.61 11.34 4.90
CA THR A 183 8.68 10.72 5.85
C THR A 183 7.36 11.44 5.80
N VAL A 184 6.29 10.74 6.09
CA VAL A 184 4.94 11.30 6.19
C VAL A 184 4.29 10.85 7.48
N GLU A 185 3.60 11.79 8.13
CA GLU A 185 2.67 11.52 9.22
C GLU A 185 1.25 11.87 8.81
N ILE A 186 0.32 10.99 9.13
CA ILE A 186 -1.11 11.13 8.82
C ILE A 186 -1.90 10.84 10.09
N ALA A 187 -2.86 11.70 10.42
CA ALA A 187 -3.81 11.45 11.50
C ALA A 187 -5.25 11.57 10.96
N ILE A 188 -5.98 10.45 10.96
CA ILE A 188 -7.34 10.36 10.46
C ILE A 188 -8.29 10.25 11.68
N PRO A 189 -9.18 11.22 11.89
CA PRO A 189 -10.14 11.13 13.00
C PRO A 189 -11.19 10.06 12.73
N TRP A 190 -11.59 9.33 13.76
CA TRP A 190 -12.62 8.27 13.65
C TRP A 190 -13.94 8.77 13.06
N THR A 191 -14.28 10.01 13.33
CA THR A 191 -15.49 10.65 12.83
C THR A 191 -15.53 10.83 11.32
N ALA A 192 -14.36 10.81 10.66
CA ALA A 192 -14.27 11.00 9.21
C ALA A 192 -15.00 9.89 8.43
N PHE A 193 -14.90 8.66 8.91
CA PHE A 193 -15.47 7.50 8.20
C PHE A 193 -17.00 7.46 8.26
N GLY A 194 -17.59 8.04 9.29
CA GLY A 194 -19.04 7.97 9.56
C GLY A 194 -19.93 8.61 8.50
N SER A 195 -19.37 9.48 7.65
CA SER A 195 -20.10 10.13 6.57
C SER A 195 -20.43 9.19 5.39
N ARG A 196 -19.73 8.06 5.28
CA ARG A 196 -19.89 7.09 4.18
C ARG A 196 -20.23 5.68 4.64
N LEU A 197 -19.70 5.25 5.77
CA LEU A 197 -19.90 3.92 6.34
C LEU A 197 -20.28 4.03 7.82
N PRO A 198 -21.07 3.11 8.35
CA PRO A 198 -21.42 3.09 9.78
C PRO A 198 -20.23 2.58 10.60
N VAL A 199 -19.14 3.35 10.61
CA VAL A 199 -17.90 3.01 11.31
C VAL A 199 -17.98 3.52 12.75
N GLU A 200 -17.88 2.59 13.68
CA GLU A 200 -17.62 2.91 15.08
C GLU A 200 -16.13 3.04 15.34
N ARG A 201 -15.77 3.86 16.32
CA ARG A 201 -14.39 3.89 16.82
C ARG A 201 -13.96 2.47 17.21
N PRO A 202 -12.80 1.98 16.76
CA PRO A 202 -12.36 0.63 17.10
C PRO A 202 -12.14 0.48 18.62
N LYS A 203 -12.27 -0.76 19.08
CA LYS A 203 -11.96 -1.19 20.45
C LYS A 203 -10.81 -2.20 20.38
N PRO A 204 -10.08 -2.44 21.48
CA PRO A 204 -9.12 -3.54 21.51
C PRO A 204 -9.75 -4.85 21.00
N GLY A 205 -9.11 -5.51 20.06
CA GLY A 205 -9.61 -6.71 19.38
C GLY A 205 -10.38 -6.46 18.08
N THR A 206 -10.78 -5.21 17.78
CA THR A 206 -11.33 -4.86 16.46
C THR A 206 -10.26 -5.13 15.39
N GLU A 207 -10.70 -5.62 14.24
CA GLU A 207 -9.82 -5.89 13.10
C GLU A 207 -10.41 -5.29 11.82
N TRP A 208 -9.58 -4.57 11.06
CA TRP A 208 -9.90 -3.99 9.76
C TRP A 208 -8.97 -4.55 8.68
N ARG A 209 -9.32 -4.30 7.43
CA ARG A 209 -8.41 -4.56 6.30
C ARG A 209 -7.72 -3.25 5.93
N VAL A 210 -6.41 -3.35 5.68
CA VAL A 210 -5.59 -2.20 5.31
C VAL A 210 -4.49 -2.64 4.34
N ASN A 211 -4.17 -1.80 3.39
CA ASN A 211 -2.94 -1.93 2.62
C ASN A 211 -2.33 -0.56 2.36
N PHE A 212 -1.10 -0.59 1.95
CA PHE A 212 -0.33 0.59 1.60
C PHE A 212 0.37 0.32 0.28
N SER A 213 0.48 1.37 -0.52
CA SER A 213 1.21 1.36 -1.78
C SER A 213 2.20 2.51 -1.82
N ARG A 214 3.18 2.38 -2.67
CA ARG A 214 4.03 3.43 -3.17
C ARG A 214 4.05 3.31 -4.68
N VAL A 215 3.68 4.37 -5.36
CA VAL A 215 3.95 4.53 -6.79
C VAL A 215 5.30 5.20 -6.96
N GLU A 216 6.13 4.63 -7.81
CA GLU A 216 7.49 5.10 -8.03
C GLU A 216 7.79 5.22 -9.53
N TRP A 217 7.88 6.44 -10.00
CA TRP A 217 8.21 6.77 -11.38
C TRP A 217 9.72 6.83 -11.58
N LYS A 218 10.20 6.10 -12.56
CA LYS A 218 11.60 6.13 -12.97
C LYS A 218 11.76 6.91 -14.26
N ALA A 219 12.68 7.88 -14.27
CA ALA A 219 12.97 8.68 -15.46
C ALA A 219 13.24 7.78 -16.69
N GLY A 220 12.56 8.08 -17.81
CA GLY A 220 12.70 7.35 -19.08
C GLY A 220 11.97 6.00 -19.14
N GLN A 221 11.22 5.62 -18.11
CA GLN A 221 10.35 4.44 -18.15
C GLN A 221 8.90 4.85 -18.45
N PRO A 222 8.16 4.05 -19.24
CA PRO A 222 6.79 4.36 -19.63
C PRO A 222 5.76 3.98 -18.56
N LYS A 223 6.16 3.30 -17.50
CA LYS A 223 5.31 2.81 -16.43
C LYS A 223 6.00 3.02 -15.09
N GLU A 224 5.18 3.22 -14.09
CA GLU A 224 5.55 3.25 -12.69
C GLU A 224 5.87 1.84 -12.15
N ASP A 225 6.66 1.80 -11.09
CA ASP A 225 6.74 0.65 -10.19
C ASP A 225 5.65 0.79 -9.13
N ASN A 226 5.01 -0.31 -8.77
CA ASN A 226 3.99 -0.36 -7.71
C ASN A 226 4.48 -1.29 -6.60
N TRP A 227 4.77 -0.73 -5.42
CA TRP A 227 5.26 -1.46 -4.27
C TRP A 227 4.27 -1.38 -3.12
N VAL A 228 4.04 -2.50 -2.45
CA VAL A 228 2.96 -2.64 -1.46
C VAL A 228 3.42 -3.36 -0.20
N TRP A 229 2.73 -3.09 0.91
CA TRP A 229 2.96 -3.84 2.14
C TRP A 229 2.42 -5.28 2.06
N SER A 230 1.21 -5.49 1.57
CA SER A 230 0.62 -6.82 1.35
C SER A 230 0.39 -7.02 -0.14
N GLN A 231 1.10 -7.98 -0.74
CA GLN A 231 1.05 -8.21 -2.19
C GLN A 231 -0.36 -8.51 -2.69
N GLN A 232 -0.66 -8.06 -3.90
CA GLN A 232 -1.97 -8.21 -4.52
C GLN A 232 -2.00 -9.35 -5.56
N GLY A 233 -0.84 -9.77 -6.08
CA GLY A 233 -0.72 -10.75 -7.15
C GLY A 233 -1.05 -10.22 -8.55
N ALA A 234 -1.37 -8.93 -8.66
CA ALA A 234 -1.65 -8.22 -9.90
C ALA A 234 -1.40 -6.73 -9.68
N VAL A 235 -1.14 -5.96 -10.76
CA VAL A 235 -1.07 -4.49 -10.71
C VAL A 235 -2.49 -3.94 -10.53
N ASN A 236 -2.98 -4.04 -9.31
CA ASN A 236 -4.31 -3.56 -8.91
C ASN A 236 -4.39 -3.47 -7.38
N MET A 237 -4.53 -2.28 -6.84
CA MET A 237 -4.70 -2.08 -5.39
C MET A 237 -6.11 -2.41 -4.88
N HIS A 238 -7.11 -2.45 -5.75
CA HIS A 238 -8.51 -2.61 -5.39
C HIS A 238 -8.95 -4.08 -5.23
N ILE A 239 -8.13 -4.85 -4.49
CA ILE A 239 -8.40 -6.26 -4.14
C ILE A 239 -8.40 -6.39 -2.60
N PRO A 240 -9.47 -5.93 -1.90
CA PRO A 240 -9.49 -5.88 -0.43
C PRO A 240 -9.23 -7.23 0.25
N GLU A 241 -9.47 -8.34 -0.43
CA GLU A 241 -9.21 -9.70 0.08
C GLU A 241 -7.70 -9.98 0.27
N MET A 242 -6.86 -9.27 -0.50
CA MET A 242 -5.39 -9.41 -0.45
C MET A 242 -4.75 -8.42 0.51
N TRP A 243 -5.50 -7.42 1.00
CA TRP A 243 -4.97 -6.46 1.96
C TRP A 243 -4.65 -7.11 3.28
N GLY A 244 -3.70 -6.55 4.01
CA GLY A 244 -3.33 -7.00 5.34
C GLY A 244 -4.44 -6.76 6.38
N TYR A 245 -4.20 -7.25 7.58
CA TYR A 245 -5.08 -7.09 8.74
C TYR A 245 -4.49 -6.08 9.71
N LEU A 246 -5.29 -5.09 10.09
CA LEU A 246 -5.00 -4.11 11.13
C LEU A 246 -5.78 -4.49 12.37
N ARG A 247 -5.10 -4.97 13.40
CA ARG A 247 -5.71 -5.36 14.67
C ARG A 247 -5.41 -4.32 15.75
N PHE A 248 -6.45 -3.72 16.29
CA PHE A 248 -6.34 -2.72 17.36
C PHE A 248 -6.07 -3.39 18.71
N ARG A 249 -5.04 -2.92 19.44
CA ARG A 249 -4.56 -3.45 20.73
C ARG A 249 -4.67 -2.42 21.82
#